data_f095e0ac5369a9d88a7c43be727a1486
#
_entry.id   f095e0ac5369a9d88a7c43be727a1486
#
_cell.length_a   1.000
_cell.length_b   1.000
_cell.length_c   1.000
_cell.angle_alpha   90.00
_cell.angle_beta   90.00
_cell.angle_gamma   90.00
#
_symmetry.space_group_name_H-M   'P 1'
#
loop_
_entity.id
_entity.type
_entity.pdbx_description
1 polymer ?
#
loop_
_entity_poly.entity_id
_entity_poly.type
_entity_poly.pdbx_seq_one_letter_code
_entity_poly.pdbx_strand_id
1 'polypeptide(L)'
;MKKFAVILYPDFSLQEITCLTSALTVWFGEKLDFIASEDQEYLSEEGFVIRPTKIIGNIKAKNYDCLILPGTMNPLPALYDEKLIDFLREGIDSGTVFAAISSSPILLSKSGVLKDKKFTAGYFMQMTDTFDFIEKKNFIHKGIVEDKNVITGIGMFFREFAEAVLRRFDYDIGDHFMTEKADDFTEEELTFYWTDDDYKEFLDELKSYGDCKIFCVN
;
A
#
# COMPACT_ATOMS: atom_id res chain seq x y z
N MET A 1 -22.64 7.43 -5.48
CA MET A 1 -21.66 7.62 -4.39
C MET A 1 -20.64 6.50 -4.52
N LYS A 2 -19.39 6.84 -4.64
CA LYS A 2 -18.28 5.86 -4.75
C LYS A 2 -17.98 5.29 -3.37
N LYS A 3 -17.52 4.06 -3.31
CA LYS A 3 -17.20 3.37 -2.05
C LYS A 3 -15.70 3.22 -1.90
N PHE A 4 -15.13 3.97 -1.00
CA PHE A 4 -13.71 3.92 -0.65
C PHE A 4 -13.52 3.23 0.68
N ALA A 5 -12.41 2.49 0.81
CA ALA A 5 -12.01 1.96 2.09
C ALA A 5 -10.49 2.09 2.29
N VAL A 6 -10.11 2.36 3.52
CA VAL A 6 -8.72 2.31 4.01
C VAL A 6 -8.52 0.97 4.71
N ILE A 7 -7.47 0.25 4.34
CA ILE A 7 -7.09 -0.98 5.02
C ILE A 7 -6.20 -0.66 6.20
N LEU A 8 -6.56 -1.19 7.38
CA LEU A 8 -5.80 -1.04 8.62
C LEU A 8 -5.04 -2.32 8.93
N TYR A 9 -3.80 -2.16 9.32
CA TYR A 9 -2.89 -3.19 9.84
C TYR A 9 -1.92 -2.55 10.85
N PRO A 10 -1.18 -3.33 11.63
CA PRO A 10 -0.24 -2.78 12.60
C PRO A 10 0.74 -1.78 11.97
N ASP A 11 1.01 -0.69 12.67
CA ASP A 11 1.99 0.34 12.32
C ASP A 11 1.77 0.97 10.93
N PHE A 12 0.50 1.08 10.50
CA PHE A 12 0.19 1.75 9.22
C PHE A 12 0.53 3.25 9.28
N SER A 13 0.99 3.81 8.16
CA SER A 13 1.30 5.24 8.05
C SER A 13 0.03 6.04 7.75
N LEU A 14 -0.38 6.83 8.72
CA LEU A 14 -1.51 7.74 8.56
C LEU A 14 -1.14 8.94 7.68
N GLN A 15 0.09 9.45 7.81
CA GLN A 15 0.59 10.59 7.04
C GLN A 15 0.47 10.36 5.52
N GLU A 16 0.78 9.16 5.06
CA GLU A 16 0.82 8.85 3.63
C GLU A 16 -0.56 8.86 2.95
N ILE A 17 -1.63 8.79 3.73
CA ILE A 17 -3.00 8.74 3.20
C ILE A 17 -3.88 9.91 3.65
N THR A 18 -3.46 10.74 4.62
CA THR A 18 -4.32 11.83 5.12
C THR A 18 -4.66 12.87 4.07
N CYS A 19 -3.76 13.14 3.13
CA CYS A 19 -4.02 14.03 2.01
C CYS A 19 -5.21 13.53 1.17
N LEU A 20 -5.18 12.26 0.78
CA LEU A 20 -6.25 11.62 0.03
C LEU A 20 -7.56 11.52 0.83
N THR A 21 -7.48 11.04 2.07
CA THR A 21 -8.68 10.82 2.88
C THR A 21 -9.35 12.13 3.26
N SER A 22 -8.58 13.19 3.55
CA SER A 22 -9.11 14.53 3.80
C SER A 22 -9.82 15.09 2.57
N ALA A 23 -9.23 14.95 1.39
CA ALA A 23 -9.86 15.40 0.16
C ALA A 23 -11.18 14.65 -0.09
N LEU A 24 -11.17 13.33 -0.01
CA LEU A 24 -12.38 12.53 -0.20
C LEU A 24 -13.50 12.93 0.77
N THR A 25 -13.17 13.11 2.06
CA THR A 25 -14.20 13.35 3.09
C THR A 25 -14.61 14.82 3.20
N VAL A 26 -13.64 15.75 3.24
CA VAL A 26 -13.92 17.17 3.51
C VAL A 26 -14.32 17.90 2.23
N TRP A 27 -13.66 17.66 1.11
CA TRP A 27 -13.90 18.40 -0.13
C TRP A 27 -14.98 17.75 -0.98
N PHE A 28 -14.99 16.41 -1.06
CA PHE A 28 -15.92 15.69 -1.93
C PHE A 28 -17.06 14.99 -1.19
N GLY A 29 -17.09 15.06 0.15
CA GLY A 29 -18.19 14.54 0.96
C GLY A 29 -18.37 13.04 0.92
N GLU A 30 -17.33 12.29 0.50
CA GLU A 30 -17.36 10.83 0.46
C GLU A 30 -17.23 10.23 1.85
N LYS A 31 -17.78 9.03 2.02
CA LYS A 31 -17.62 8.26 3.26
C LYS A 31 -16.58 7.19 3.06
N LEU A 32 -15.70 7.06 4.06
CA LEU A 32 -14.67 6.02 4.07
C LEU A 32 -15.04 4.92 5.07
N ASP A 33 -14.90 3.67 4.64
CA ASP A 33 -14.82 2.55 5.57
C ASP A 33 -13.34 2.33 5.97
N PHE A 34 -13.12 1.99 7.23
CA PHE A 34 -11.83 1.53 7.73
C PHE A 34 -11.94 0.04 7.97
N ILE A 35 -11.15 -0.75 7.23
CA ILE A 35 -11.29 -2.21 7.16
C ILE A 35 -10.08 -2.87 7.79
N ALA A 36 -10.30 -3.88 8.62
CA ALA A 36 -9.22 -4.68 9.18
C ALA A 36 -9.62 -6.16 9.28
N SER A 37 -8.65 -7.02 9.52
CA SER A 37 -8.86 -8.46 9.71
C SER A 37 -9.54 -8.79 11.03
N GLU A 38 -9.33 -7.98 12.07
CA GLU A 38 -9.85 -8.21 13.41
C GLU A 38 -10.50 -6.92 13.96
N ASP A 39 -11.49 -7.10 14.86
CA ASP A 39 -12.12 -6.00 15.60
C ASP A 39 -11.28 -5.63 16.81
N GLN A 40 -10.21 -4.90 16.56
CA GLN A 40 -9.29 -4.39 17.58
C GLN A 40 -8.83 -2.97 17.24
N GLU A 41 -8.12 -2.35 18.14
CA GLU A 41 -7.45 -1.08 17.91
C GLU A 41 -6.15 -1.30 17.14
N TYR A 42 -5.91 -0.44 16.15
CA TYR A 42 -4.70 -0.42 15.34
C TYR A 42 -3.97 0.88 15.61
N LEU A 43 -2.71 0.76 16.03
CA LEU A 43 -1.81 1.88 16.24
C LEU A 43 -1.17 2.25 14.90
N SER A 44 -1.20 3.52 14.54
CA SER A 44 -0.41 4.02 13.42
C SER A 44 1.03 4.30 13.85
N GLU A 45 1.96 4.38 12.91
CA GLU A 45 3.36 4.71 13.19
C GLU A 45 3.54 6.11 13.81
N GLU A 46 2.56 7.02 13.61
CA GLU A 46 2.54 8.34 14.23
C GLU A 46 1.89 8.36 15.63
N GLY A 47 1.46 7.21 16.14
CA GLY A 47 0.90 7.06 17.48
C GLY A 47 -0.61 7.26 17.58
N PHE A 48 -1.35 7.34 16.46
CA PHE A 48 -2.81 7.39 16.46
C PHE A 48 -3.41 5.99 16.59
N VAL A 49 -4.44 5.88 17.42
CA VAL A 49 -5.20 4.64 17.58
C VAL A 49 -6.47 4.73 16.76
N ILE A 50 -6.66 3.81 15.83
CA ILE A 50 -7.84 3.74 14.97
C ILE A 50 -8.53 2.38 15.13
N ARG A 51 -9.85 2.42 15.25
CA ARG A 51 -10.68 1.22 15.27
C ARG A 51 -11.35 1.02 13.91
N PRO A 52 -11.39 -0.20 13.34
CA PRO A 52 -12.04 -0.45 12.08
C PRO A 52 -13.56 -0.24 12.16
N THR A 53 -14.14 0.23 11.06
CA THR A 53 -15.60 0.35 10.90
C THR A 53 -16.20 -0.93 10.30
N LYS A 54 -15.37 -1.75 9.65
CA LYS A 54 -15.73 -3.02 9.01
C LYS A 54 -14.65 -4.06 9.23
N ILE A 55 -15.08 -5.32 9.35
CA ILE A 55 -14.17 -6.45 9.54
C ILE A 55 -14.20 -7.33 8.30
N ILE A 56 -13.01 -7.76 7.83
CA ILE A 56 -12.84 -8.76 6.78
C ILE A 56 -13.59 -10.04 7.19
N GLY A 57 -14.28 -10.66 6.23
CA GLY A 57 -15.17 -11.79 6.49
C GLY A 57 -16.65 -11.38 6.49
N ASN A 58 -16.97 -10.15 6.91
CA ASN A 58 -18.32 -9.60 6.84
C ASN A 58 -18.58 -8.77 5.57
N ILE A 59 -17.56 -8.56 4.76
CA ILE A 59 -17.58 -7.73 3.56
C ILE A 59 -16.81 -8.42 2.42
N LYS A 60 -16.95 -7.89 1.22
CA LYS A 60 -16.23 -8.37 0.02
C LYS A 60 -15.46 -7.24 -0.61
N ALA A 61 -14.23 -7.50 -1.06
CA ALA A 61 -13.39 -6.51 -1.73
C ALA A 61 -14.08 -5.88 -2.95
N LYS A 62 -14.80 -6.68 -3.72
CA LYS A 62 -15.58 -6.25 -4.91
C LYS A 62 -16.71 -5.27 -4.63
N ASN A 63 -17.05 -5.03 -3.36
CA ASN A 63 -18.07 -4.05 -2.98
C ASN A 63 -17.51 -2.62 -2.89
N TYR A 64 -16.21 -2.45 -3.09
CA TYR A 64 -15.51 -1.17 -3.03
C TYR A 64 -14.99 -0.78 -4.41
N ASP A 65 -15.16 0.50 -4.75
CA ASP A 65 -14.58 1.07 -5.96
C ASP A 65 -13.07 1.24 -5.81
N CYS A 66 -12.61 1.55 -4.58
CA CYS A 66 -11.19 1.70 -4.27
C CYS A 66 -10.85 1.15 -2.87
N LEU A 67 -9.77 0.39 -2.80
CA LEU A 67 -9.10 0.00 -1.57
C LEU A 67 -7.79 0.77 -1.45
N ILE A 68 -7.64 1.55 -0.38
CA ILE A 68 -6.48 2.39 -0.09
C ILE A 68 -5.62 1.65 0.95
N LEU A 69 -4.37 1.38 0.60
CA LEU A 69 -3.40 0.69 1.44
C LEU A 69 -2.29 1.69 1.82
N PRO A 70 -2.25 2.18 3.07
CA PRO A 70 -1.14 3.00 3.56
C PRO A 70 0.16 2.20 3.63
N GLY A 71 1.30 2.86 3.73
CA GLY A 71 2.56 2.19 4.05
C GLY A 71 2.62 1.74 5.50
N THR A 72 3.70 1.08 5.83
CA THR A 72 4.07 0.70 7.20
C THR A 72 5.58 0.50 7.28
N MET A 73 6.19 0.83 8.40
CA MET A 73 7.62 0.58 8.61
C MET A 73 7.95 -0.91 8.61
N ASN A 74 7.09 -1.74 9.18
CA ASN A 74 7.22 -3.19 9.14
C ASN A 74 6.02 -3.84 8.44
N PRO A 75 6.14 -4.25 7.17
CA PRO A 75 5.04 -4.87 6.45
C PRO A 75 4.77 -6.33 6.84
N LEU A 76 5.64 -6.99 7.60
CA LEU A 76 5.54 -8.43 7.86
C LEU A 76 4.23 -8.83 8.57
N PRO A 77 3.75 -8.14 9.62
CA PRO A 77 2.48 -8.50 10.23
C PRO A 77 1.31 -8.52 9.24
N ALA A 78 1.23 -7.51 8.38
CA ALA A 78 0.20 -7.43 7.34
C ALA A 78 0.42 -8.44 6.21
N LEU A 79 1.68 -8.68 5.83
CA LEU A 79 2.06 -9.63 4.78
C LEU A 79 1.68 -11.07 5.12
N TYR A 80 1.73 -11.43 6.40
CA TYR A 80 1.39 -12.78 6.89
C TYR A 80 -0.02 -12.87 7.49
N ASP A 81 -0.83 -11.83 7.35
CA ASP A 81 -2.27 -11.87 7.63
C ASP A 81 -3.01 -12.49 6.42
N GLU A 82 -3.23 -13.80 6.48
CA GLU A 82 -3.88 -14.54 5.38
C GLU A 82 -5.30 -14.03 5.10
N LYS A 83 -6.05 -13.56 6.11
CA LYS A 83 -7.38 -12.98 5.90
C LYS A 83 -7.30 -11.73 5.03
N LEU A 84 -6.31 -10.87 5.29
CA LEU A 84 -6.07 -9.66 4.51
C LEU A 84 -5.65 -10.00 3.09
N ILE A 85 -4.70 -10.92 2.92
CA ILE A 85 -4.19 -11.32 1.60
C ILE A 85 -5.30 -11.94 0.76
N ASP A 86 -6.12 -12.81 1.34
CA ASP A 86 -7.26 -13.42 0.63
C ASP A 86 -8.33 -12.38 0.27
N PHE A 87 -8.61 -11.42 1.15
CA PHE A 87 -9.52 -10.31 0.86
C PHE A 87 -9.05 -9.48 -0.34
N LEU A 88 -7.76 -9.14 -0.40
CA LEU A 88 -7.20 -8.43 -1.55
C LEU A 88 -7.31 -9.26 -2.83
N ARG A 89 -7.05 -10.57 -2.75
CA ARG A 89 -7.14 -11.51 -3.88
C ARG A 89 -8.55 -11.58 -4.45
N GLU A 90 -9.59 -11.54 -3.61
CA GLU A 90 -10.99 -11.53 -4.04
C GLU A 90 -11.34 -10.33 -4.96
N GLY A 91 -10.59 -9.25 -4.87
CA GLY A 91 -10.80 -8.04 -5.66
C GLY A 91 -10.16 -8.02 -7.04
N ILE A 92 -9.35 -9.02 -7.41
CA ILE A 92 -8.52 -8.99 -8.63
C ILE A 92 -9.35 -8.73 -9.89
N ASP A 93 -10.44 -9.49 -10.08
CA ASP A 93 -11.27 -9.45 -11.28
C ASP A 93 -12.58 -8.64 -11.09
N SER A 94 -12.67 -7.87 -10.02
CA SER A 94 -13.92 -7.20 -9.65
C SER A 94 -14.09 -5.77 -10.19
N GLY A 95 -13.05 -5.21 -10.80
CA GLY A 95 -13.02 -3.80 -11.19
C GLY A 95 -12.59 -2.85 -10.05
N THR A 96 -12.39 -3.36 -8.83
CA THR A 96 -11.85 -2.59 -7.70
C THR A 96 -10.49 -2.00 -8.05
N VAL A 97 -10.29 -0.71 -7.77
CA VAL A 97 -8.99 -0.06 -7.86
C VAL A 97 -8.24 -0.28 -6.56
N PHE A 98 -6.98 -0.68 -6.68
CA PHE A 98 -6.07 -0.81 -5.54
C PHE A 98 -5.09 0.35 -5.54
N ALA A 99 -5.18 1.20 -4.55
CA ALA A 99 -4.30 2.35 -4.35
C ALA A 99 -3.36 2.06 -3.16
N ALA A 100 -2.09 1.78 -3.44
CA ALA A 100 -1.11 1.37 -2.43
C ALA A 100 0.13 2.27 -2.46
N ILE A 101 0.55 2.72 -1.29
CA ILE A 101 1.67 3.66 -1.16
C ILE A 101 2.78 3.09 -0.27
N SER A 102 4.03 3.52 -0.50
CA SER A 102 5.21 3.18 0.31
C SER A 102 5.53 1.68 0.26
N SER A 103 5.55 0.99 1.38
CA SER A 103 5.81 -0.45 1.48
C SER A 103 4.59 -1.32 1.10
N SER A 104 3.36 -0.79 1.15
CA SER A 104 2.14 -1.59 1.00
C SER A 104 1.93 -2.28 -0.35
N PRO A 105 2.55 -1.87 -1.49
CA PRO A 105 2.49 -2.67 -2.71
C PRO A 105 2.98 -4.12 -2.56
N ILE A 106 3.75 -4.45 -1.50
CA ILE A 106 4.14 -5.83 -1.19
C ILE A 106 2.91 -6.73 -0.93
N LEU A 107 1.88 -6.19 -0.29
CA LEU A 107 0.63 -6.92 -0.02
C LEU A 107 -0.10 -7.23 -1.33
N LEU A 108 -0.08 -6.29 -2.27
CA LEU A 108 -0.64 -6.47 -3.61
C LEU A 108 0.18 -7.47 -4.44
N SER A 109 1.51 -7.51 -4.25
CA SER A 109 2.37 -8.52 -4.89
C SER A 109 2.03 -9.92 -4.36
N LYS A 110 1.97 -10.11 -3.04
CA LYS A 110 1.67 -11.40 -2.41
C LYS A 110 0.26 -11.90 -2.75
N SER A 111 -0.73 -11.02 -2.78
CA SER A 111 -2.10 -11.38 -3.15
C SER A 111 -2.28 -11.70 -4.64
N GLY A 112 -1.29 -11.36 -5.49
CA GLY A 112 -1.35 -11.54 -6.94
C GLY A 112 -2.01 -10.38 -7.70
N VAL A 113 -2.42 -9.32 -7.01
CA VAL A 113 -3.03 -8.12 -7.63
C VAL A 113 -2.06 -7.45 -8.60
N LEU A 114 -0.74 -7.44 -8.31
CA LEU A 114 0.29 -6.84 -9.18
C LEU A 114 0.80 -7.77 -10.29
N LYS A 115 0.28 -8.98 -10.40
CA LYS A 115 0.74 -9.89 -11.45
C LYS A 115 0.57 -9.26 -12.84
N ASP A 116 1.66 -9.24 -13.61
CA ASP A 116 1.73 -8.66 -14.97
C ASP A 116 1.29 -7.18 -15.04
N LYS A 117 1.56 -6.42 -13.97
CA LYS A 117 1.29 -4.98 -13.89
C LYS A 117 2.55 -4.23 -13.48
N LYS A 118 2.77 -3.07 -14.08
CA LYS A 118 3.80 -2.13 -13.66
C LYS A 118 3.44 -1.51 -12.32
N PHE A 119 4.43 -1.31 -11.46
CA PHE A 119 4.23 -0.71 -10.14
C PHE A 119 5.51 -0.03 -9.65
N THR A 120 5.36 0.79 -8.63
CA THR A 120 6.45 1.34 -7.80
C THR A 120 6.16 1.08 -6.33
N ALA A 121 7.15 1.22 -5.48
CA ALA A 121 7.03 1.09 -4.03
C ALA A 121 8.25 1.68 -3.32
N GLY A 122 8.11 2.00 -2.06
CA GLY A 122 9.21 2.37 -1.16
C GLY A 122 9.94 1.14 -0.62
N TYR A 123 10.29 0.19 -1.49
CA TYR A 123 11.00 -1.02 -1.09
C TYR A 123 12.48 -0.76 -0.89
N PHE A 124 13.04 -1.40 0.12
CA PHE A 124 14.46 -1.73 0.10
C PHE A 124 14.69 -2.82 -0.95
N MET A 125 15.65 -2.64 -1.83
CA MET A 125 15.80 -3.50 -3.01
C MET A 125 16.08 -4.96 -2.64
N GLN A 126 16.66 -5.21 -1.47
CA GLN A 126 16.83 -6.57 -0.95
C GLN A 126 15.51 -7.33 -0.77
N MET A 127 14.38 -6.62 -0.54
CA MET A 127 13.06 -7.26 -0.48
C MET A 127 12.69 -7.92 -1.81
N THR A 128 13.07 -7.31 -2.93
CA THR A 128 12.80 -7.85 -4.25
C THR A 128 13.60 -9.13 -4.55
N ASP A 129 14.72 -9.32 -3.86
CA ASP A 129 15.53 -10.56 -3.93
C ASP A 129 15.03 -11.61 -2.93
N THR A 130 14.43 -11.13 -1.83
CA THR A 130 13.95 -11.97 -0.75
C THR A 130 12.62 -12.65 -1.08
N PHE A 131 11.71 -11.95 -1.78
CA PHE A 131 10.36 -12.44 -2.05
C PHE A 131 10.13 -12.75 -3.52
N ASP A 132 9.97 -14.02 -3.84
CA ASP A 132 9.76 -14.53 -5.21
C ASP A 132 8.47 -14.01 -5.86
N PHE A 133 7.48 -13.61 -5.06
CA PHE A 133 6.21 -13.07 -5.56
C PHE A 133 6.31 -11.61 -6.04
N ILE A 134 7.43 -10.92 -5.81
CA ILE A 134 7.69 -9.58 -6.33
C ILE A 134 8.26 -9.68 -7.74
N GLU A 135 7.48 -9.30 -8.74
CA GLU A 135 7.91 -9.32 -10.16
C GLU A 135 8.83 -8.14 -10.48
N LYS A 136 10.14 -8.25 -10.21
CA LYS A 136 11.15 -7.20 -10.47
C LYS A 136 11.06 -6.56 -11.85
N LYS A 137 10.78 -7.37 -12.89
CA LYS A 137 10.66 -6.89 -14.28
C LYS A 137 9.59 -5.82 -14.46
N ASN A 138 8.61 -5.75 -13.54
CA ASN A 138 7.48 -4.83 -13.55
C ASN A 138 7.69 -3.64 -12.61
N PHE A 139 8.76 -3.64 -11.82
CA PHE A 139 9.10 -2.54 -10.91
C PHE A 139 9.62 -1.34 -11.71
N ILE A 140 9.04 -0.17 -11.47
CA ILE A 140 9.38 1.09 -12.14
C ILE A 140 9.86 2.10 -11.10
N HIS A 141 11.06 2.61 -11.27
CA HIS A 141 11.63 3.67 -10.42
C HIS A 141 11.01 5.03 -10.75
N LYS A 142 9.79 5.26 -10.23
CA LYS A 142 9.05 6.53 -10.35
C LYS A 142 8.28 6.78 -9.05
N GLY A 143 7.99 8.03 -8.76
CA GLY A 143 7.21 8.41 -7.59
C GLY A 143 5.81 7.81 -7.59
N ILE A 144 5.13 7.84 -8.75
CA ILE A 144 3.79 7.27 -8.94
C ILE A 144 3.77 6.42 -10.21
N VAL A 145 3.12 5.27 -10.14
CA VAL A 145 2.85 4.39 -11.28
C VAL A 145 1.38 3.97 -11.27
N GLU A 146 0.73 4.16 -12.40
CA GLU A 146 -0.63 3.68 -12.66
C GLU A 146 -0.58 2.61 -13.75
N ASP A 147 -1.19 1.47 -13.51
CA ASP A 147 -1.37 0.42 -14.52
C ASP A 147 -2.68 -0.34 -14.27
N LYS A 148 -3.53 -0.37 -15.28
CA LYS A 148 -4.86 -1.01 -15.22
C LYS A 148 -5.67 -0.50 -14.01
N ASN A 149 -5.94 -1.37 -13.03
CA ASN A 149 -6.69 -1.06 -11.81
C ASN A 149 -5.80 -0.89 -10.57
N VAL A 150 -4.52 -0.59 -10.75
CA VAL A 150 -3.61 -0.31 -9.63
C VAL A 150 -3.02 1.09 -9.75
N ILE A 151 -2.87 1.75 -8.62
CA ILE A 151 -2.14 3.01 -8.44
C ILE A 151 -1.16 2.75 -7.31
N THR A 152 0.12 2.90 -7.59
CA THR A 152 1.16 2.71 -6.59
C THR A 152 2.03 3.94 -6.46
N GLY A 153 2.54 4.20 -5.26
CA GLY A 153 3.36 5.38 -4.98
C GLY A 153 4.45 5.10 -3.95
N ILE A 154 5.49 5.93 -3.95
CA ILE A 154 6.51 5.99 -2.90
C ILE A 154 6.03 6.96 -1.81
N GLY A 155 6.29 6.69 -0.53
CA GLY A 155 5.73 7.42 0.61
C GLY A 155 5.87 8.93 0.55
N MET A 156 7.02 9.44 0.09
CA MET A 156 7.27 10.88 -0.05
C MET A 156 6.39 11.57 -1.12
N PHE A 157 5.77 10.80 -2.01
CA PHE A 157 4.85 11.28 -3.05
C PHE A 157 3.37 11.18 -2.63
N PHE A 158 3.07 11.27 -1.35
CA PHE A 158 1.71 11.10 -0.83
C PHE A 158 0.69 12.11 -1.40
N ARG A 159 1.13 13.29 -1.82
CA ARG A 159 0.29 14.29 -2.49
C ARG A 159 -0.04 13.88 -3.92
N GLU A 160 0.96 13.55 -4.70
CA GLU A 160 0.82 13.07 -6.08
C GLU A 160 0.03 11.75 -6.13
N PHE A 161 0.21 10.90 -5.10
CA PHE A 161 -0.61 9.71 -4.91
C PHE A 161 -2.09 10.06 -4.71
N ALA A 162 -2.37 11.04 -3.85
CA ALA A 162 -3.74 11.52 -3.64
C ALA A 162 -4.33 12.08 -4.94
N GLU A 163 -3.59 12.91 -5.69
CA GLU A 163 -4.01 13.42 -7.00
C GLU A 163 -4.33 12.27 -7.98
N ALA A 164 -3.43 11.29 -8.11
CA ALA A 164 -3.61 10.16 -9.02
C ALA A 164 -4.90 9.39 -8.71
N VAL A 165 -5.15 9.10 -7.42
CA VAL A 165 -6.37 8.42 -7.00
C VAL A 165 -7.61 9.27 -7.28
N LEU A 166 -7.60 10.55 -6.94
CA LEU A 166 -8.75 11.44 -7.17
C LEU A 166 -9.07 11.59 -8.65
N ARG A 167 -8.06 11.81 -9.50
CA ARG A 167 -8.21 11.91 -10.96
C ARG A 167 -8.74 10.59 -11.55
N ARG A 168 -8.30 9.45 -11.06
CA ARG A 168 -8.80 8.13 -11.48
C ARG A 168 -10.30 7.98 -11.31
N PHE A 169 -10.87 8.68 -10.35
CA PHE A 169 -12.30 8.69 -10.05
C PHE A 169 -13.03 9.94 -10.54
N ASP A 170 -12.42 10.70 -11.45
CA ASP A 170 -12.98 11.90 -12.08
C ASP A 170 -13.38 13.02 -11.09
N TYR A 171 -12.67 13.12 -9.96
CA TYR A 171 -12.83 14.27 -9.10
C TYR A 171 -12.14 15.50 -9.70
N ASP A 172 -12.83 16.62 -9.69
CA ASP A 172 -12.24 17.92 -10.09
C ASP A 172 -11.41 18.46 -8.94
N ILE A 173 -10.10 18.27 -9.04
CA ILE A 173 -9.15 18.75 -8.04
C ILE A 173 -8.59 20.13 -8.34
N GLY A 174 -8.89 20.70 -9.51
CA GLY A 174 -8.38 22.00 -9.95
C GLY A 174 -6.85 22.06 -9.96
N ASP A 175 -6.32 23.27 -10.08
CA ASP A 175 -4.87 23.52 -10.07
C ASP A 175 -4.31 23.81 -8.67
N HIS A 176 -5.19 23.88 -7.66
CA HIS A 176 -4.84 24.34 -6.31
C HIS A 176 -4.88 23.23 -5.24
N PHE A 177 -5.15 22.00 -5.65
CA PHE A 177 -5.29 20.90 -4.70
C PHE A 177 -4.01 20.63 -3.91
N MET A 178 -2.88 20.66 -4.59
CA MET A 178 -1.55 20.47 -4.01
C MET A 178 -0.67 21.67 -4.39
N THR A 179 -0.33 22.48 -3.42
CA THR A 179 0.42 23.71 -3.65
C THR A 179 1.90 23.48 -3.96
N GLU A 180 2.43 22.38 -3.47
CA GLU A 180 3.83 22.02 -3.71
C GLU A 180 3.90 20.56 -4.11
N LYS A 181 4.57 20.28 -5.22
CA LYS A 181 4.88 18.94 -5.68
C LYS A 181 6.30 18.58 -5.27
N ALA A 182 6.55 17.29 -5.06
CA ALA A 182 7.91 16.81 -4.94
C ALA A 182 8.66 17.05 -6.25
N ASP A 183 9.94 17.39 -6.16
CA ASP A 183 10.82 17.52 -7.32
C ASP A 183 10.95 16.17 -8.04
N ASP A 184 11.40 16.22 -9.30
CA ASP A 184 11.73 15.01 -10.03
C ASP A 184 12.96 14.35 -9.39
N PHE A 185 12.79 13.11 -8.92
CA PHE A 185 13.85 12.30 -8.35
C PHE A 185 14.47 11.39 -9.41
N THR A 186 15.77 11.15 -9.29
CA THR A 186 16.49 10.17 -10.10
C THR A 186 16.18 8.74 -9.64
N GLU A 187 16.51 7.76 -10.49
CA GLU A 187 16.39 6.35 -10.10
C GLU A 187 17.21 6.02 -8.84
N GLU A 188 18.40 6.59 -8.71
CA GLU A 188 19.26 6.40 -7.54
C GLU A 188 18.59 6.91 -6.26
N GLU A 189 17.97 8.11 -6.29
CA GLU A 189 17.25 8.69 -5.16
C GLU A 189 15.95 7.92 -4.82
N LEU A 190 15.38 7.18 -5.77
CA LEU A 190 14.20 6.34 -5.59
C LEU A 190 14.53 4.87 -5.31
N THR A 191 15.80 4.55 -5.08
CA THR A 191 16.26 3.17 -4.82
C THR A 191 16.84 3.08 -3.41
N PHE A 192 16.19 2.29 -2.56
CA PHE A 192 16.54 2.19 -1.15
C PHE A 192 17.22 0.86 -0.83
N TYR A 193 18.25 0.91 0.00
CA TYR A 193 18.96 -0.26 0.51
C TYR A 193 19.02 -0.18 2.03
N TRP A 194 18.81 -1.31 2.69
CA TRP A 194 19.17 -1.44 4.10
C TRP A 194 20.67 -1.47 4.27
N THR A 195 21.13 -1.09 5.47
CA THR A 195 22.45 -1.49 5.93
C THR A 195 22.47 -3.03 6.12
N ASP A 196 23.68 -3.60 6.16
CA ASP A 196 23.81 -5.06 6.37
C ASP A 196 23.21 -5.50 7.72
N ASP A 197 23.32 -4.66 8.77
CA ASP A 197 22.77 -4.93 10.09
C ASP A 197 21.24 -4.88 10.09
N ASP A 198 20.63 -3.85 9.50
CA ASP A 198 19.17 -3.74 9.41
C ASP A 198 18.56 -4.86 8.56
N TYR A 199 19.24 -5.23 7.47
CA TYR A 199 18.77 -6.34 6.63
C TYR A 199 18.82 -7.67 7.38
N LYS A 200 19.85 -7.88 8.19
CA LYS A 200 19.95 -9.07 9.03
C LYS A 200 18.83 -9.12 10.07
N GLU A 201 18.51 -8.00 10.73
CA GLU A 201 17.41 -7.92 11.68
C GLU A 201 16.07 -8.27 10.99
N PHE A 202 15.81 -7.68 9.81
CA PHE A 202 14.65 -8.04 8.98
C PHE A 202 14.57 -9.54 8.67
N LEU A 203 15.69 -10.15 8.27
CA LEU A 203 15.73 -11.58 7.97
C LEU A 203 15.50 -12.44 9.22
N ASP A 204 15.98 -12.03 10.37
CA ASP A 204 15.76 -12.75 11.63
C ASP A 204 14.30 -12.67 12.08
N GLU A 205 13.64 -11.52 11.90
CA GLU A 205 12.21 -11.39 12.10
C GLU A 205 11.42 -12.27 11.12
N LEU A 206 11.77 -12.23 9.82
CA LEU A 206 11.13 -13.00 8.77
C LEU A 206 11.12 -14.51 9.08
N LYS A 207 12.18 -15.06 9.67
CA LYS A 207 12.24 -16.47 10.10
C LYS A 207 11.12 -16.85 11.07
N SER A 208 10.70 -15.91 11.92
CA SER A 208 9.61 -16.16 12.88
C SER A 208 8.26 -16.40 12.21
N TYR A 209 8.10 -15.94 10.98
CA TYR A 209 6.90 -16.15 10.14
C TYR A 209 6.95 -17.44 9.30
N GLY A 210 8.01 -18.23 9.41
CA GLY A 210 8.12 -19.57 8.78
C GLY A 210 8.61 -19.59 7.34
N ASP A 211 9.01 -18.46 6.75
CA ASP A 211 9.57 -18.36 5.42
C ASP A 211 11.08 -18.73 5.43
N CYS A 212 11.34 -20.02 5.58
CA CYS A 212 12.73 -20.56 5.61
C CYS A 212 13.36 -20.80 4.22
N LYS A 213 12.72 -20.45 3.12
CA LYS A 213 13.23 -20.80 1.78
C LYS A 213 14.44 -20.00 1.30
N ILE A 214 14.78 -18.91 1.97
CA ILE A 214 15.76 -17.93 1.48
C ILE A 214 17.19 -18.21 1.96
N PHE A 215 17.39 -19.12 2.92
CA PHE A 215 18.66 -19.27 3.61
C PHE A 215 19.55 -20.46 3.17
N CYS A 216 19.24 -21.08 2.05
CA CYS A 216 20.11 -22.12 1.44
C CYS A 216 20.89 -21.58 0.26
N VAL A 217 21.56 -20.45 0.42
CA VAL A 217 22.68 -20.07 -0.47
C VAL A 217 23.93 -20.09 0.39
N ASN A 218 24.70 -21.15 0.21
CA ASN A 218 26.06 -21.36 0.77
C ASN A 218 27.04 -20.31 0.27
#